data_2b076812d631f9b45a79d1be7647721a
#
_entry.id   2b076812d631f9b45a79d1be7647721a
#
_cell.length_a   1.000
_cell.length_b   1.000
_cell.length_c   1.000
_cell.angle_alpha   90.00
_cell.angle_beta   90.00
_cell.angle_gamma   90.00
#
_symmetry.space_group_name_H-M   'P 1'
#
loop_
_entity.id
_entity.type
_entity.pdbx_description
1 polymer ?
#
loop_
_entity_poly.entity_id
_entity_poly.type
_entity_poly.pdbx_seq_one_letter_code
_entity_poly.pdbx_strand_id
1 'polypeptide(L)'
;MVKVEAIVQPFKLDEVKAALANLKIEHITILHVMDHAGPAGLKAFYRGGEYHIDVPKVKLELVVSSHRADEVIDIISRAARTEVAGDDGTVLVYEIADAVRIRNGRRMEFALS
;
A
#
# COMPACT_ATOMS: atom_id res chain seq x y z
N MET A 1 -6.60 -16.73 -0.01
CA MET A 1 -6.66 -15.40 0.63
C MET A 1 -5.29 -14.75 0.60
N VAL A 2 -5.23 -13.50 0.23
CA VAL A 2 -3.97 -12.78 0.10
C VAL A 2 -4.02 -11.43 0.81
N LYS A 3 -2.86 -10.96 1.26
CA LYS A 3 -2.67 -9.58 1.69
C LYS A 3 -2.08 -8.79 0.54
N VAL A 4 -2.72 -7.69 0.20
CA VAL A 4 -2.20 -6.73 -0.76
C VAL A 4 -1.62 -5.57 0.04
N GLU A 5 -0.37 -5.24 -0.23
CA GLU A 5 0.34 -4.15 0.41
C GLU A 5 0.79 -3.18 -0.68
N ALA A 6 0.35 -1.94 -0.58
CA ALA A 6 0.71 -0.91 -1.56
C ALA A 6 1.44 0.22 -0.86
N ILE A 7 2.57 0.63 -1.43
CA ILE A 7 3.30 1.80 -0.98
C ILE A 7 3.14 2.85 -2.05
N VAL A 8 2.49 3.96 -1.72
CA VAL A 8 2.07 4.98 -2.68
C VAL A 8 2.48 6.37 -2.21
N GLN A 9 2.43 7.33 -3.12
CA GLN A 9 2.62 8.74 -2.78
C GLN A 9 1.51 9.23 -1.86
N PRO A 10 1.83 10.02 -0.82
CA PRO A 10 0.81 10.50 0.13
C PRO A 10 -0.35 11.24 -0.54
N PHE A 11 -0.08 12.02 -1.58
CA PHE A 11 -1.12 12.78 -2.28
C PHE A 11 -2.06 11.92 -3.12
N LYS A 12 -1.76 10.63 -3.28
CA LYS A 12 -2.62 9.67 -3.99
C LYS A 12 -3.52 8.85 -3.06
N LEU A 13 -3.33 8.98 -1.75
CA LEU A 13 -4.07 8.16 -0.79
C LEU A 13 -5.58 8.26 -0.95
N ASP A 14 -6.12 9.46 -1.08
CA ASP A 14 -7.58 9.65 -1.18
C ASP A 14 -8.14 9.02 -2.46
N GLU A 15 -7.43 9.13 -3.58
CA GLU A 15 -7.84 8.51 -4.83
C GLU A 15 -7.85 6.98 -4.73
N VAL A 16 -6.82 6.41 -4.09
CA VAL A 16 -6.74 4.95 -3.88
C VAL A 16 -7.87 4.47 -2.97
N LYS A 17 -8.14 5.18 -1.88
CA LYS A 17 -9.24 4.85 -0.96
C LYS A 17 -10.58 4.89 -1.68
N ALA A 18 -10.83 5.91 -2.47
CA ALA A 18 -12.07 6.05 -3.24
C ALA A 18 -12.23 4.92 -4.26
N ALA A 19 -11.15 4.55 -4.95
CA ALA A 19 -11.17 3.47 -5.92
C ALA A 19 -11.48 2.12 -5.26
N LEU A 20 -10.88 1.86 -4.09
CA LEU A 20 -11.15 0.63 -3.34
C LEU A 20 -12.58 0.60 -2.80
N ALA A 21 -13.12 1.74 -2.37
CA ALA A 21 -14.52 1.83 -1.92
C ALA A 21 -15.50 1.47 -3.04
N ASN A 22 -15.19 1.83 -4.30
CA ASN A 22 -16.01 1.44 -5.45
C ASN A 22 -16.05 -0.08 -5.66
N LEU A 23 -15.04 -0.80 -5.20
CA LEU A 23 -15.01 -2.27 -5.20
C LEU A 23 -15.62 -2.86 -3.91
N LYS A 24 -16.24 -2.03 -3.07
CA LYS A 24 -16.79 -2.43 -1.77
C LYS A 24 -15.72 -2.90 -0.77
N ILE A 25 -14.51 -2.41 -0.92
CA ILE A 25 -13.42 -2.69 0.02
C ILE A 25 -13.26 -1.46 0.91
N GLU A 26 -13.69 -1.59 2.16
CA GLU A 26 -13.72 -0.48 3.12
C GLU A 26 -12.73 -0.64 4.26
N HIS A 27 -12.33 -1.88 4.58
CA HIS A 27 -11.37 -2.14 5.64
C HIS A 27 -9.94 -2.12 5.09
N ILE A 28 -9.23 -1.06 5.38
CA ILE A 28 -7.87 -0.82 4.92
C ILE A 28 -7.05 -0.38 6.11
N THR A 29 -5.89 -1.00 6.31
CA THR A 29 -4.92 -0.52 7.31
C THR A 29 -3.98 0.46 6.63
N ILE A 30 -3.81 1.63 7.22
CA ILE A 30 -2.99 2.70 6.66
C ILE A 30 -1.84 3.00 7.60
N LEU A 31 -0.61 3.00 7.06
CA LEU A 31 0.59 3.33 7.81
C LEU A 31 1.34 4.46 7.10
N HIS A 32 1.79 5.42 7.87
CA HIS A 32 2.69 6.45 7.37
C HIS A 32 4.12 5.96 7.55
N VAL A 33 4.88 5.89 6.46
CA VAL A 33 6.21 5.31 6.43
C VAL A 33 7.20 6.28 5.80
N MET A 34 8.48 6.04 6.06
CA MET A 34 9.57 6.78 5.42
C MET A 34 10.28 5.83 4.46
N ASP A 35 10.46 6.28 3.24
CA ASP A 35 11.11 5.51 2.19
C ASP A 35 12.54 6.00 2.02
N HIS A 36 13.49 5.07 2.15
CA HIS A 36 14.92 5.36 2.02
C HIS A 36 15.44 4.68 0.77
N ALA A 37 15.81 5.47 -0.23
CA ALA A 37 16.28 4.93 -1.52
C ALA A 37 17.81 4.80 -1.60
N GLY A 38 18.50 5.05 -0.51
CA GLY A 38 19.96 4.97 -0.47
C GLY A 38 20.63 5.99 -1.41
N PRO A 39 21.75 5.63 -2.06
CA PRO A 39 22.47 6.55 -2.93
C PRO A 39 21.68 7.07 -4.12
N ALA A 40 20.64 6.35 -4.56
CA ALA A 40 19.79 6.74 -5.67
C ALA A 40 18.65 7.68 -5.28
N GLY A 41 18.44 7.89 -3.97
CA GLY A 41 17.36 8.72 -3.46
C GLY A 41 17.69 10.21 -3.45
N LEU A 42 16.77 10.98 -2.86
CA LEU A 42 16.92 12.41 -2.71
C LEU A 42 18.10 12.74 -1.80
N LYS A 43 18.80 13.82 -2.13
CA LYS A 43 19.93 14.31 -1.36
C LYS A 43 19.75 15.79 -1.05
N ALA A 44 20.25 16.20 0.11
CA ALA A 44 20.33 17.60 0.50
C ALA A 44 21.77 17.93 0.82
N PHE A 45 22.15 19.19 0.58
CA PHE A 45 23.47 19.71 0.93
C PHE A 45 23.32 20.75 2.03
N TYR A 46 24.09 20.57 3.09
CA TYR A 46 24.08 21.48 4.21
C TYR A 46 25.51 21.63 4.75
N ARG A 47 26.01 22.86 4.82
CA ARG A 47 27.37 23.17 5.31
C ARG A 47 28.45 22.34 4.61
N GLY A 48 28.29 22.14 3.29
CA GLY A 48 29.26 21.38 2.47
C GLY A 48 29.16 19.85 2.60
N GLY A 49 28.22 19.34 3.42
CA GLY A 49 27.98 17.90 3.54
C GLY A 49 26.80 17.46 2.70
N GLU A 50 26.86 16.23 2.21
CA GLU A 50 25.79 15.57 1.48
C GLU A 50 24.98 14.70 2.43
N TYR A 51 23.65 14.86 2.42
CA TYR A 51 22.74 14.10 3.26
C TYR A 51 21.71 13.40 2.39
N HIS A 52 21.45 12.13 2.67
CA HIS A 52 20.35 11.40 2.06
C HIS A 52 19.04 11.73 2.76
N ILE A 53 17.99 11.97 1.98
CA ILE A 53 16.68 12.35 2.52
C ILE A 53 15.74 11.16 2.40
N ASP A 54 15.16 10.77 3.54
CA ASP A 54 14.04 9.84 3.56
C ASP A 54 12.77 10.56 3.16
N VAL A 55 11.93 9.90 2.38
CA VAL A 55 10.75 10.51 1.78
C VAL A 55 9.49 9.90 2.39
N PRO A 56 8.52 10.71 2.81
CA PRO A 56 7.25 10.18 3.30
C PRO A 56 6.51 9.41 2.21
N LYS A 57 5.98 8.25 2.58
CA LYS A 57 5.10 7.44 1.75
C LYS A 57 3.95 6.94 2.62
N VAL A 58 2.93 6.39 1.97
CA VAL A 58 1.83 5.75 2.67
C VAL A 58 1.77 4.28 2.26
N LYS A 59 1.67 3.41 3.25
CA LYS A 59 1.48 1.99 3.05
C LYS A 59 0.03 1.65 3.36
N LEU A 60 -0.66 1.01 2.41
CA LEU A 60 -1.98 0.46 2.63
C LEU A 60 -1.88 -1.06 2.67
N GLU A 61 -2.56 -1.67 3.61
CA GLU A 61 -2.65 -3.13 3.72
C GLU A 61 -4.12 -3.53 3.75
N LEU A 62 -4.46 -4.51 2.93
CA LEU A 62 -5.80 -5.08 2.92
C LEU A 62 -5.72 -6.57 2.61
N VAL A 63 -6.70 -7.32 3.09
CA VAL A 63 -6.79 -8.75 2.88
C VAL A 63 -8.03 -9.05 2.06
N VAL A 64 -7.88 -9.79 0.99
CA VAL A 64 -8.97 -10.15 0.09
C VAL A 64 -8.88 -11.62 -0.30
N SER A 65 -9.98 -12.15 -0.81
CA SER A 65 -9.98 -13.48 -1.40
C SER A 65 -9.05 -13.51 -2.61
N SER A 66 -8.40 -14.64 -2.83
CA SER A 66 -7.39 -14.75 -3.90
C SER A 66 -7.95 -14.42 -5.29
N HIS A 67 -9.21 -14.73 -5.55
CA HIS A 67 -9.84 -14.44 -6.85
C HIS A 67 -10.08 -12.94 -7.09
N ARG A 68 -9.97 -12.11 -6.05
CA ARG A 68 -10.10 -10.65 -6.18
C ARG A 68 -8.77 -9.93 -6.29
N ALA A 69 -7.66 -10.65 -6.14
CA ALA A 69 -6.35 -10.02 -6.06
C ALA A 69 -6.02 -9.19 -7.30
N ASP A 70 -6.24 -9.73 -8.49
CA ASP A 70 -5.90 -9.05 -9.74
C ASP A 70 -6.70 -7.76 -9.94
N GLU A 71 -7.98 -7.80 -9.61
CA GLU A 71 -8.86 -6.62 -9.69
C GLU A 71 -8.40 -5.53 -8.72
N VAL A 72 -8.01 -5.92 -7.50
CA VAL A 72 -7.53 -4.99 -6.48
C VAL A 72 -6.19 -4.38 -6.90
N ILE A 73 -5.25 -5.20 -7.38
CA ILE A 73 -3.96 -4.73 -7.87
C ILE A 73 -4.15 -3.72 -9.00
N ASP A 74 -5.01 -4.03 -9.96
CA ASP A 74 -5.27 -3.18 -11.11
C ASP A 74 -5.84 -1.82 -10.69
N ILE A 75 -6.83 -1.81 -9.81
CA ILE A 75 -7.46 -0.56 -9.38
C ILE A 75 -6.50 0.31 -8.56
N ILE A 76 -5.69 -0.29 -7.69
CA ILE A 76 -4.68 0.44 -6.92
C ILE A 76 -3.64 1.02 -7.88
N SER A 77 -3.16 0.23 -8.83
CA SER A 77 -2.14 0.65 -9.77
C SER A 77 -2.59 1.83 -10.62
N ARG A 78 -3.84 1.84 -11.05
CA ARG A 78 -4.40 2.95 -11.81
C ARG A 78 -4.54 4.20 -10.96
N ALA A 79 -5.10 4.07 -9.76
CA ALA A 79 -5.37 5.20 -8.86
C ALA A 79 -4.08 5.83 -8.33
N ALA A 80 -3.05 5.02 -8.09
CA ALA A 80 -1.79 5.49 -7.51
C ALA A 80 -0.80 6.04 -8.54
N ARG A 81 -1.03 5.81 -9.83
CA ARG A 81 -0.10 6.22 -10.87
C ARG A 81 0.05 7.73 -10.89
N THR A 82 1.30 8.20 -10.96
CA THR A 82 1.62 9.62 -11.05
C THR A 82 2.20 9.92 -12.44
N GLU A 83 2.32 11.23 -12.74
CA GLU A 83 2.97 11.66 -13.97
C GLU A 83 4.51 11.62 -13.88
N VAL A 84 5.03 11.46 -12.67
CA VAL A 84 6.47 11.38 -12.43
C VAL A 84 6.91 9.94 -12.57
N ALA A 85 7.52 9.63 -13.71
CA ALA A 85 7.99 8.28 -13.99
C ALA A 85 8.97 7.78 -12.90
N GLY A 86 8.77 6.54 -12.46
CA GLY A 86 9.63 5.90 -11.48
C GLY A 86 9.31 6.18 -10.02
N ASP A 87 8.30 7.00 -9.72
CA ASP A 87 7.94 7.34 -8.35
C ASP A 87 6.46 7.10 -8.03
N ASP A 88 5.85 6.13 -8.70
CA ASP A 88 4.45 5.78 -8.48
C ASP A 88 4.24 4.95 -7.24
N GLY A 89 5.19 4.08 -6.91
CA GLY A 89 5.10 3.17 -5.78
C GLY A 89 5.15 1.70 -6.19
N THR A 90 4.78 0.84 -5.26
CA THR A 90 4.89 -0.62 -5.42
C THR A 90 3.68 -1.30 -4.80
N VAL A 91 3.22 -2.37 -5.44
CA VAL A 91 2.20 -3.27 -4.89
C VAL A 91 2.81 -4.64 -4.68
N LEU A 92 2.72 -5.15 -3.45
CA LEU A 92 3.21 -6.48 -3.09
C LEU A 92 2.02 -7.35 -2.68
N VAL A 93 2.09 -8.64 -3.02
CA VAL A 93 1.02 -9.58 -2.67
C VAL A 93 1.63 -10.73 -1.89
N TYR A 94 1.02 -11.02 -0.75
CA TYR A 94 1.46 -12.09 0.14
C TYR A 94 0.35 -13.12 0.28
N GLU A 95 0.68 -14.39 0.20
CA GLU A 95 -0.24 -15.44 0.58
C GLU A 95 -0.42 -15.46 2.08
N ILE A 96 -1.66 -15.56 2.54
CA ILE A 96 -1.99 -15.62 3.96
C ILE A 96 -2.28 -17.06 4.33
N ALA A 97 -1.49 -17.58 5.28
CA ALA A 97 -1.66 -18.95 5.76
C ALA A 97 -2.94 -19.09 6.61
N ASP A 98 -3.27 -18.09 7.40
CA ASP A 98 -4.44 -18.10 8.26
C ASP A 98 -4.81 -16.68 8.65
N ALA A 99 -6.08 -16.45 8.94
CA ALA A 99 -6.59 -15.22 9.52
C ALA A 99 -7.66 -15.58 10.53
N VAL A 100 -7.62 -14.93 11.69
CA VAL A 100 -8.56 -15.21 12.77
C VAL A 100 -9.14 -13.89 13.26
N ARG A 101 -10.47 -13.79 13.28
CA ARG A 101 -11.14 -12.63 13.87
C ARG A 101 -11.09 -12.77 15.40
N ILE A 102 -10.48 -11.82 16.05
CA ILE A 102 -10.25 -11.89 17.51
C ILE A 102 -11.56 -12.03 18.29
N ARG A 103 -12.60 -11.30 17.88
CA ARG A 103 -13.88 -11.27 18.61
C ARG A 103 -14.53 -12.65 18.73
N ASN A 104 -14.52 -13.46 17.67
CA ASN A 104 -15.34 -14.68 17.61
C ASN A 104 -14.57 -15.92 17.14
N GLY A 105 -13.27 -15.80 16.87
CA GLY A 105 -12.45 -16.93 16.42
C GLY A 105 -12.74 -17.42 15.01
N ARG A 106 -13.52 -16.69 14.21
CA ARG A 106 -13.75 -17.08 12.81
C ARG A 106 -12.48 -17.04 12.01
N ARG A 107 -12.35 -17.97 11.08
CA ARG A 107 -11.12 -18.19 10.31
C ARG A 107 -11.28 -17.84 8.83
N MET A 108 -10.16 -17.51 8.19
CA MET A 108 -10.03 -17.27 6.75
C MET A 108 -11.03 -16.22 6.27
N GLU A 109 -11.74 -16.46 5.17
CA GLU A 109 -12.71 -15.50 4.62
C GLU A 109 -13.79 -15.12 5.63
N PHE A 110 -14.16 -16.00 6.54
CA PHE A 110 -15.13 -15.69 7.60
C PHE A 110 -14.55 -14.69 8.62
N ALA A 111 -13.23 -14.55 8.71
CA ALA A 111 -12.60 -13.55 9.55
C ALA A 111 -12.78 -12.14 8.99
N LEU A 112 -13.08 -12.01 7.70
CA LEU A 112 -13.21 -10.73 6.99
C LEU A 112 -14.64 -10.16 7.02
N SER A 113 -15.59 -10.92 7.50
CA SER A 113 -17.00 -10.50 7.50
C SER A 113 -17.48 -9.99 8.86
#